data_97e5ede75fe8f71e0ff9e30f9ddc58cb
#
_entry.id   97e5ede75fe8f71e0ff9e30f9ddc58cb
#
_cell.length_a   1.000
_cell.length_b   1.000
_cell.length_c   1.000
_cell.angle_alpha   90.00
_cell.angle_beta   90.00
_cell.angle_gamma   90.00
#
_symmetry.space_group_name_H-M   'P 1'
#
loop_
_entity.id
_entity.type
_entity.pdbx_description
1 polymer ?
#
loop_
_entity_poly.entity_id
_entity_poly.type
_entity_poly.pdbx_seq_one_letter_code
_entity_poly.pdbx_strand_id
1 'polypeptide(L)'
;MPRMKDLYRNEVAPALMKQFNYKSVMQIPKLDKIVVNVGVGDAKDNSKALDAVLRDLGIITGQKAVPTYAKKSVANFKIRQGMKIGAKVTLRGDRMYEFMDRLFSFALPKVRDFKGINPNAFDGRGNYALGLKEQLIFPEIEYDKVEKIRGMDICFVTTANTDEEARELLALMGAPFAK
;
A
#
# COMPACT_ATOMS: atom_id res chain seq x y z
N MET A 1 12.36 5.15 -17.09
CA MET A 1 11.01 4.79 -16.56
C MET A 1 11.18 3.79 -15.42
N PRO A 2 10.27 3.69 -14.45
CA PRO A 2 10.30 2.65 -13.43
C PRO A 2 10.20 1.25 -14.05
N ARG A 3 11.03 0.31 -13.60
CA ARG A 3 11.07 -1.08 -14.10
C ARG A 3 9.68 -1.74 -14.15
N MET A 4 8.89 -1.58 -13.10
CA MET A 4 7.54 -2.15 -13.03
C MET A 4 6.56 -1.54 -14.02
N LYS A 5 6.74 -0.29 -14.41
CA LYS A 5 5.92 0.36 -15.44
C LYS A 5 6.23 -0.18 -16.83
N ASP A 6 7.51 -0.45 -17.09
CA ASP A 6 7.94 -1.06 -18.35
C ASP A 6 7.49 -2.53 -18.43
N LEU A 7 7.60 -3.28 -17.32
CA LEU A 7 7.05 -4.64 -17.19
C LEU A 7 5.54 -4.66 -17.49
N TYR A 8 4.78 -3.74 -16.88
CA TYR A 8 3.34 -3.64 -17.13
C TYR A 8 3.04 -3.46 -18.62
N ARG A 9 3.73 -2.54 -19.29
CA ARG A 9 3.47 -2.21 -20.70
C ARG A 9 3.85 -3.34 -21.66
N ASN A 10 5.00 -3.97 -21.44
CA ASN A 10 5.60 -4.90 -22.38
C ASN A 10 5.13 -6.33 -22.19
N GLU A 11 4.80 -6.75 -20.96
CA GLU A 11 4.51 -8.13 -20.62
C GLU A 11 3.11 -8.31 -20.03
N VAL A 12 2.77 -7.54 -18.99
CA VAL A 12 1.54 -7.74 -18.22
C VAL A 12 0.28 -7.38 -19.02
N ALA A 13 0.26 -6.22 -19.66
CA ALA A 13 -0.91 -5.78 -20.43
C ALA A 13 -1.23 -6.70 -21.61
N PRO A 14 -0.26 -7.16 -22.43
CA PRO A 14 -0.53 -8.14 -23.48
C PRO A 14 -0.98 -9.50 -22.95
N ALA A 15 -0.44 -9.96 -21.81
CA ALA A 15 -0.83 -11.21 -21.17
C ALA A 15 -2.29 -11.17 -20.70
N LEU A 16 -2.69 -10.12 -19.98
CA LEU A 16 -4.06 -9.91 -19.53
C LEU A 16 -5.05 -9.80 -20.70
N MET A 17 -4.65 -9.11 -21.76
CA MET A 17 -5.49 -8.98 -22.96
C MET A 17 -5.81 -10.34 -23.58
N LYS A 18 -4.85 -11.26 -23.63
CA LYS A 18 -5.04 -12.62 -24.14
C LYS A 18 -5.88 -13.48 -23.19
N GLN A 19 -5.61 -13.40 -21.89
CA GLN A 19 -6.24 -14.25 -20.88
C GLN A 19 -7.73 -13.94 -20.71
N PHE A 20 -8.10 -12.66 -20.66
CA PHE A 20 -9.47 -12.22 -20.47
C PHE A 20 -10.18 -11.82 -21.76
N ASN A 21 -9.55 -11.96 -22.92
CA ASN A 21 -10.11 -11.67 -24.26
C ASN A 21 -10.71 -10.24 -24.37
N TYR A 22 -10.00 -9.23 -23.85
CA TYR A 22 -10.47 -7.85 -23.95
C TYR A 22 -10.52 -7.36 -25.40
N LYS A 23 -11.59 -6.63 -25.73
CA LYS A 23 -11.80 -6.07 -27.08
C LYS A 23 -10.98 -4.80 -27.34
N SER A 24 -10.59 -4.10 -26.29
CA SER A 24 -9.86 -2.83 -26.38
C SER A 24 -8.75 -2.78 -25.35
N VAL A 25 -7.63 -2.17 -25.69
CA VAL A 25 -6.50 -1.90 -24.79
C VAL A 25 -6.93 -1.07 -23.58
N MET A 26 -7.96 -0.24 -23.71
CA MET A 26 -8.48 0.58 -22.62
C MET A 26 -9.25 -0.20 -21.54
N GLN A 27 -9.64 -1.45 -21.83
CA GLN A 27 -10.32 -2.34 -20.88
C GLN A 27 -9.34 -3.07 -19.97
N ILE A 28 -8.05 -3.12 -20.33
CA ILE A 28 -7.03 -3.83 -19.57
C ILE A 28 -6.91 -3.20 -18.18
N PRO A 29 -7.01 -3.99 -17.09
CA PRO A 29 -6.86 -3.48 -15.75
C PRO A 29 -5.45 -2.91 -15.51
N LYS A 30 -5.38 -1.80 -14.79
CA LYS A 30 -4.14 -1.13 -14.41
C LYS A 30 -4.21 -0.65 -12.98
N LEU A 31 -3.06 -0.42 -12.36
CA LEU A 31 -2.99 0.27 -11.08
C LEU A 31 -3.36 1.74 -11.26
N ASP A 32 -4.29 2.23 -10.45
CA ASP A 32 -4.68 3.64 -10.36
C ASP A 32 -3.86 4.37 -9.30
N LYS A 33 -3.81 3.80 -8.10
CA LYS A 33 -3.09 4.37 -6.95
C LYS A 33 -2.74 3.31 -5.92
N ILE A 34 -1.74 3.62 -5.09
CA ILE A 34 -1.46 2.90 -3.85
C ILE A 34 -1.66 3.86 -2.70
N VAL A 35 -2.45 3.46 -1.71
CA VAL A 35 -2.68 4.23 -0.49
C VAL A 35 -1.99 3.52 0.67
N VAL A 36 -1.08 4.21 1.33
CA VAL A 36 -0.44 3.73 2.56
C VAL A 36 -1.05 4.50 3.72
N ASN A 37 -1.58 3.78 4.70
CA ASN A 37 -2.21 4.34 5.89
C ASN A 37 -1.59 3.79 7.16
N VAL A 38 -1.39 4.65 8.16
CA VAL A 38 -0.94 4.26 9.50
C VAL A 38 -1.89 4.86 10.52
N GLY A 39 -2.54 3.99 11.30
CA GLY A 39 -3.34 4.40 12.45
C GLY A 39 -2.45 4.72 13.65
N VAL A 40 -2.63 5.89 14.26
CA VAL A 40 -1.85 6.33 15.42
C VAL A 40 -2.81 6.64 16.57
N GLY A 41 -3.23 5.60 17.28
CA GLY A 41 -4.15 5.74 18.43
C GLY A 41 -3.55 6.58 19.58
N ASP A 42 -2.23 6.56 19.71
CA ASP A 42 -1.50 7.32 20.75
C ASP A 42 -1.43 8.83 20.44
N ALA A 43 -1.74 9.25 19.21
CA ALA A 43 -1.66 10.65 18.79
C ALA A 43 -2.60 11.59 19.58
N LYS A 44 -3.63 11.04 20.20
CA LYS A 44 -4.54 11.78 21.09
C LYS A 44 -3.86 12.31 22.34
N ASP A 45 -2.88 11.55 22.86
CA ASP A 45 -2.16 11.86 24.10
C ASP A 45 -0.75 12.42 23.81
N ASN A 46 -0.17 12.04 22.65
CA ASN A 46 1.19 12.44 22.26
C ASN A 46 1.24 12.85 20.78
N SER A 47 1.28 14.14 20.51
CA SER A 47 1.39 14.68 19.15
C SER A 47 2.72 14.32 18.47
N LYS A 48 3.82 14.16 19.22
CA LYS A 48 5.14 13.79 18.70
C LYS A 48 5.12 12.42 18.03
N ALA A 49 4.29 11.48 18.54
CA ALA A 49 4.11 10.17 17.93
C ALA A 49 3.57 10.24 16.50
N LEU A 50 2.69 11.19 16.23
CA LEU A 50 2.18 11.41 14.87
C LEU A 50 3.24 12.05 13.96
N ASP A 51 4.02 13.01 14.48
CA ASP A 51 5.08 13.68 13.71
C ASP A 51 6.17 12.67 13.30
N ALA A 52 6.51 11.71 14.18
CA ALA A 52 7.40 10.60 13.85
C ALA A 52 6.84 9.75 12.70
N VAL A 53 5.56 9.36 12.76
CA VAL A 53 4.92 8.58 11.69
C VAL A 53 4.84 9.34 10.36
N LEU A 54 4.55 10.64 10.39
CA LEU A 54 4.55 11.47 9.19
C LEU A 54 5.93 11.53 8.53
N ARG A 55 6.99 11.63 9.34
CA ARG A 55 8.38 11.58 8.87
C ARG A 55 8.71 10.21 8.26
N ASP A 56 8.41 9.11 8.96
CA ASP A 56 8.72 7.76 8.52
C ASP A 56 8.00 7.42 7.21
N LEU A 57 6.70 7.74 7.10
CA LEU A 57 5.96 7.59 5.84
C LEU A 57 6.55 8.44 4.72
N GLY A 58 7.01 9.65 5.02
CA GLY A 58 7.68 10.51 4.04
C GLY A 58 8.98 9.88 3.51
N ILE A 59 9.76 9.24 4.37
CA ILE A 59 11.00 8.53 4.00
C ILE A 59 10.68 7.29 3.15
N ILE A 60 9.74 6.45 3.59
CA ILE A 60 9.36 5.22 2.90
C ILE A 60 8.81 5.50 1.50
N THR A 61 7.95 6.50 1.37
CA THR A 61 7.22 6.76 0.13
C THR A 61 7.86 7.80 -0.78
N GLY A 62 8.81 8.58 -0.26
CA GLY A 62 9.39 9.72 -0.98
C GLY A 62 8.39 10.86 -1.23
N GLN A 63 7.24 10.85 -0.53
CA GLN A 63 6.19 11.86 -0.65
C GLN A 63 5.72 12.30 0.74
N LYS A 64 5.44 13.60 0.92
CA LYS A 64 4.95 14.12 2.18
C LYS A 64 3.64 13.47 2.60
N ALA A 65 3.63 12.87 3.79
CA ALA A 65 2.43 12.28 4.37
C ALA A 65 1.45 13.34 4.87
N VAL A 66 0.16 13.01 4.82
CA VAL A 66 -0.93 13.89 5.26
C VAL A 66 -1.57 13.31 6.52
N PRO A 67 -1.74 14.10 7.59
CA PRO A 67 -2.45 13.63 8.77
C PRO A 67 -3.93 13.35 8.46
N THR A 68 -4.46 12.31 9.07
CA THR A 68 -5.89 11.98 9.01
C THR A 68 -6.60 12.39 10.27
N TYR A 69 -7.82 12.91 10.12
CA TYR A 69 -8.61 13.49 11.20
C TYR A 69 -9.84 12.64 11.51
N ALA A 70 -10.22 12.61 12.78
CA ALA A 70 -11.45 11.97 13.21
C ALA A 70 -12.69 12.68 12.65
N LYS A 71 -13.58 11.93 12.00
CA LYS A 71 -14.80 12.46 11.41
C LYS A 71 -15.93 12.62 12.44
N LYS A 72 -15.90 11.79 13.50
CA LYS A 72 -16.92 11.79 14.57
C LYS A 72 -16.23 11.74 15.93
N SER A 73 -16.91 12.30 16.95
CA SER A 73 -16.49 12.15 18.34
C SER A 73 -16.95 10.79 18.87
N VAL A 74 -16.06 10.05 19.53
CA VAL A 74 -16.34 8.74 20.14
C VAL A 74 -15.81 8.75 21.57
N ALA A 75 -16.70 8.78 22.55
CA ALA A 75 -16.37 8.92 23.97
C ALA A 75 -15.53 7.74 24.49
N ASN A 76 -15.86 6.50 24.10
CA ASN A 76 -15.14 5.29 24.51
C ASN A 76 -13.66 5.31 24.12
N PHE A 77 -13.32 5.90 22.98
CA PHE A 77 -11.94 6.04 22.52
C PHE A 77 -11.30 7.37 22.92
N LYS A 78 -12.02 8.24 23.65
CA LYS A 78 -11.55 9.59 24.02
C LYS A 78 -11.15 10.43 22.80
N ILE A 79 -11.86 10.28 21.69
CA ILE A 79 -11.60 10.97 20.41
C ILE A 79 -12.69 12.03 20.21
N ARG A 80 -12.26 13.23 19.83
CA ARG A 80 -13.14 14.32 19.39
C ARG A 80 -13.01 14.54 17.89
N GLN A 81 -14.09 14.99 17.27
CA GLN A 81 -14.07 15.39 15.86
C GLN A 81 -12.95 16.41 15.59
N GLY A 82 -12.22 16.22 14.51
CA GLY A 82 -11.08 17.06 14.13
C GLY A 82 -9.76 16.71 14.79
N MET A 83 -9.71 15.74 15.73
CA MET A 83 -8.42 15.28 16.28
C MET A 83 -7.65 14.48 15.23
N LYS A 84 -6.33 14.67 15.21
CA LYS A 84 -5.42 13.89 14.36
C LYS A 84 -5.29 12.48 14.92
N ILE A 85 -5.58 11.45 14.13
CA ILE A 85 -5.61 10.05 14.56
C ILE A 85 -4.74 9.11 13.71
N GLY A 86 -4.14 9.61 12.67
CA GLY A 86 -3.31 8.80 11.79
C GLY A 86 -2.64 9.62 10.70
N ALA A 87 -1.98 8.92 9.80
CA ALA A 87 -1.33 9.50 8.63
C ALA A 87 -1.58 8.64 7.39
N LYS A 88 -1.67 9.25 6.23
CA LYS A 88 -1.78 8.56 4.95
C LYS A 88 -0.95 9.20 3.86
N VAL A 89 -0.57 8.38 2.87
CA VAL A 89 0.03 8.82 1.61
C VAL A 89 -0.70 8.16 0.47
N THR A 90 -0.96 8.91 -0.59
CA THR A 90 -1.52 8.36 -1.84
C THR A 90 -0.48 8.51 -2.94
N LEU A 91 -0.02 7.38 -3.47
CA LEU A 91 0.98 7.30 -4.52
C LEU A 91 0.32 7.05 -5.86
N ARG A 92 0.78 7.76 -6.91
CA ARG A 92 0.32 7.63 -8.29
C ARG A 92 1.51 7.72 -9.26
N GLY A 93 1.28 7.25 -10.48
CA GLY A 93 2.27 7.34 -11.55
C GLY A 93 3.58 6.61 -11.23
N ASP A 94 4.70 7.21 -11.55
CA ASP A 94 6.01 6.56 -11.44
C ASP A 94 6.38 6.21 -10.00
N ARG A 95 6.07 7.09 -9.03
CA ARG A 95 6.31 6.82 -7.60
C ARG A 95 5.53 5.61 -7.07
N MET A 96 4.34 5.37 -7.60
CA MET A 96 3.53 4.20 -7.26
C MET A 96 4.22 2.90 -7.72
N TYR A 97 4.72 2.86 -8.94
CA TYR A 97 5.42 1.69 -9.48
C TYR A 97 6.75 1.44 -8.76
N GLU A 98 7.51 2.49 -8.43
CA GLU A 98 8.75 2.36 -7.66
C GLU A 98 8.50 1.85 -6.24
N PHE A 99 7.46 2.37 -5.57
CA PHE A 99 7.09 1.88 -4.25
C PHE A 99 6.67 0.41 -4.29
N MET A 100 5.89 0.01 -5.28
CA MET A 100 5.48 -1.39 -5.45
C MET A 100 6.67 -2.32 -5.70
N ASP A 101 7.63 -1.90 -6.51
CA ASP A 101 8.85 -2.67 -6.77
C ASP A 101 9.65 -2.88 -5.49
N ARG A 102 9.89 -1.83 -4.70
CA ARG A 102 10.60 -1.93 -3.42
C ARG A 102 9.84 -2.78 -2.40
N LEU A 103 8.51 -2.67 -2.36
CA LEU A 103 7.68 -3.46 -1.47
C LEU A 103 7.81 -4.95 -1.79
N PHE A 104 7.65 -5.36 -3.05
CA PHE A 104 7.67 -6.78 -3.44
C PHE A 104 9.07 -7.37 -3.45
N SER A 105 10.06 -6.63 -3.93
CA SER A 105 11.43 -7.14 -4.11
C SER A 105 12.29 -7.07 -2.85
N PHE A 106 12.07 -6.08 -1.96
CA PHE A 106 12.95 -5.82 -0.83
C PHE A 106 12.24 -5.89 0.53
N ALA A 107 11.06 -5.31 0.68
CA ALA A 107 10.41 -5.20 1.98
C ALA A 107 9.73 -6.52 2.38
N LEU A 108 8.89 -7.11 1.55
CA LEU A 108 8.17 -8.36 1.87
C LEU A 108 9.10 -9.54 2.19
N PRO A 109 10.20 -9.79 1.48
CA PRO A 109 11.13 -10.87 1.84
C PRO A 109 11.77 -10.71 3.21
N LYS A 110 11.83 -9.50 3.77
CA LYS A 110 12.35 -9.22 5.12
C LYS A 110 11.33 -9.46 6.24
N VAL A 111 10.06 -9.68 5.89
CA VAL A 111 9.03 -10.00 6.88
C VAL A 111 9.36 -11.35 7.51
N ARG A 112 9.37 -11.39 8.85
CA ARG A 112 9.62 -12.62 9.60
C ARG A 112 8.57 -13.68 9.26
N ASP A 113 9.01 -14.92 8.98
CA ASP A 113 8.16 -16.06 8.62
C ASP A 113 7.23 -15.78 7.43
N PHE A 114 7.73 -15.06 6.43
CA PHE A 114 6.96 -14.71 5.25
C PHE A 114 6.63 -15.95 4.40
N LYS A 115 5.34 -16.24 4.26
CA LYS A 115 4.80 -17.38 3.47
C LYS A 115 4.02 -16.93 2.23
N GLY A 116 4.08 -15.67 1.90
CA GLY A 116 3.28 -15.03 0.85
C GLY A 116 2.18 -14.14 1.40
N ILE A 117 1.63 -13.30 0.54
CA ILE A 117 0.50 -12.43 0.86
C ILE A 117 -0.83 -13.16 0.67
N ASN A 118 -1.85 -12.77 1.43
CA ASN A 118 -3.15 -13.43 1.38
C ASN A 118 -3.81 -13.26 0.00
N PRO A 119 -4.10 -14.36 -0.73
CA PRO A 119 -4.73 -14.27 -2.05
C PRO A 119 -6.21 -13.83 -2.04
N ASN A 120 -6.85 -13.79 -0.86
CA ASN A 120 -8.28 -13.49 -0.71
C ASN A 120 -8.57 -12.12 -0.08
N ALA A 121 -7.57 -11.24 0.02
CA ALA A 121 -7.73 -9.90 0.62
C ALA A 121 -8.20 -8.85 -0.39
N PHE A 122 -9.12 -9.23 -1.28
CA PHE A 122 -9.78 -8.35 -2.25
C PHE A 122 -11.14 -7.88 -1.71
N ASP A 123 -11.63 -6.74 -2.23
CA ASP A 123 -12.86 -6.09 -1.79
C ASP A 123 -14.12 -6.43 -2.60
N GLY A 124 -14.02 -7.33 -3.58
CA GLY A 124 -15.08 -7.66 -4.54
C GLY A 124 -15.15 -6.73 -5.77
N ARG A 125 -14.29 -5.70 -5.82
CA ARG A 125 -14.22 -4.71 -6.91
C ARG A 125 -12.81 -4.55 -7.48
N GLY A 126 -11.95 -5.53 -7.27
CA GLY A 126 -10.60 -5.54 -7.81
C GLY A 126 -9.59 -4.68 -7.04
N ASN A 127 -9.86 -4.26 -5.82
CA ASN A 127 -8.87 -3.61 -4.96
C ASN A 127 -8.33 -4.62 -3.95
N TYR A 128 -7.05 -4.46 -3.61
CA TYR A 128 -6.35 -5.37 -2.71
C TYR A 128 -5.82 -4.62 -1.48
N ALA A 129 -5.96 -5.22 -0.30
CA ALA A 129 -5.46 -4.65 0.96
C ALA A 129 -4.40 -5.57 1.58
N LEU A 130 -3.26 -4.98 1.93
CA LEU A 130 -2.14 -5.65 2.58
C LEU A 130 -1.83 -4.98 3.92
N GLY A 131 -1.95 -5.72 5.02
CA GLY A 131 -1.52 -5.27 6.34
C GLY A 131 -0.08 -5.68 6.62
N LEU A 132 0.74 -4.72 7.03
CA LEU A 132 2.10 -4.94 7.51
C LEU A 132 2.15 -4.67 9.02
N LYS A 133 2.85 -5.52 9.76
CA LYS A 133 2.97 -5.38 11.22
C LYS A 133 4.03 -4.39 11.66
N GLU A 134 5.06 -4.19 10.84
CA GLU A 134 6.26 -3.43 11.20
C GLU A 134 6.73 -2.54 10.05
N GLN A 135 7.08 -1.28 10.33
CA GLN A 135 7.69 -0.39 9.34
C GLN A 135 9.19 -0.69 9.11
N LEU A 136 9.81 -1.46 9.98
CA LEU A 136 11.25 -1.78 9.92
C LEU A 136 11.64 -2.67 8.74
N ILE A 137 10.67 -3.26 8.06
CA ILE A 137 10.91 -4.06 6.84
C ILE A 137 11.43 -3.19 5.68
N PHE A 138 11.16 -1.88 5.71
CA PHE A 138 11.67 -0.96 4.70
C PHE A 138 13.12 -0.58 5.00
N PRO A 139 14.05 -0.76 4.04
CA PRO A 139 15.47 -0.49 4.25
C PRO A 139 15.80 0.99 4.48
N GLU A 140 14.89 1.89 4.13
CA GLU A 140 15.04 3.32 4.30
C GLU A 140 14.86 3.78 5.76
N ILE A 141 14.31 2.92 6.61
CA ILE A 141 14.06 3.21 8.02
C ILE A 141 15.22 2.69 8.87
N GLU A 142 15.88 3.60 9.58
CA GLU A 142 16.93 3.27 10.54
C GLU A 142 16.30 2.88 11.89
N TYR A 143 16.65 1.71 12.40
CA TYR A 143 16.14 1.17 13.67
C TYR A 143 16.31 2.15 14.85
N ASP A 144 17.45 2.79 14.93
CA ASP A 144 17.80 3.68 16.04
C ASP A 144 16.97 4.99 16.08
N LYS A 145 16.33 5.34 14.96
CA LYS A 145 15.48 6.55 14.84
C LYS A 145 14.00 6.28 15.06
N VAL A 146 13.61 5.01 15.22
CA VAL A 146 12.22 4.61 15.40
C VAL A 146 11.84 4.63 16.88
N GLU A 147 10.92 5.51 17.25
CA GLU A 147 10.42 5.59 18.63
C GLU A 147 9.55 4.39 19.02
N LYS A 148 8.74 3.89 18.07
CA LYS A 148 7.82 2.77 18.30
C LYS A 148 7.58 2.02 17.00
N ILE A 149 7.61 0.68 17.08
CA ILE A 149 7.21 -0.19 15.97
C ILE A 149 5.72 -0.03 15.73
N ARG A 150 5.35 0.24 14.47
CA ARG A 150 3.96 0.44 14.04
C ARG A 150 3.68 -0.33 12.76
N GLY A 151 2.47 -0.88 12.70
CA GLY A 151 1.95 -1.46 11.47
C GLY A 151 1.44 -0.41 10.51
N MET A 152 1.20 -0.83 9.27
CA MET A 152 0.61 -0.01 8.23
C MET A 152 -0.27 -0.86 7.31
N ASP A 153 -1.26 -0.22 6.73
CA ASP A 153 -2.14 -0.80 5.72
C ASP A 153 -1.78 -0.22 4.36
N ILE A 154 -1.59 -1.10 3.38
CA ILE A 154 -1.29 -0.73 2.00
C ILE A 154 -2.44 -1.20 1.13
N CYS A 155 -3.15 -0.26 0.51
CA CYS A 155 -4.26 -0.54 -0.38
C CYS A 155 -3.83 -0.30 -1.84
N PHE A 156 -3.92 -1.35 -2.66
CA PHE A 156 -3.73 -1.28 -4.11
C PHE A 156 -5.10 -1.06 -4.75
N VAL A 157 -5.29 0.10 -5.36
CA VAL A 157 -6.51 0.43 -6.08
C VAL A 157 -6.25 0.22 -7.57
N THR A 158 -7.05 -0.64 -8.18
CA THR A 158 -6.95 -0.97 -9.60
C THR A 158 -8.18 -0.52 -10.36
N THR A 159 -8.10 -0.56 -11.68
CA THR A 159 -9.24 -0.33 -12.57
C THR A 159 -9.94 -1.62 -12.97
N ALA A 160 -9.59 -2.76 -12.36
CA ALA A 160 -10.24 -4.04 -12.61
C ALA A 160 -11.70 -4.00 -12.18
N ASN A 161 -12.56 -4.75 -12.88
CA ASN A 161 -13.97 -4.89 -12.53
C ASN A 161 -14.20 -6.05 -11.56
N THR A 162 -13.34 -7.06 -11.60
CA THR A 162 -13.45 -8.27 -10.78
C THR A 162 -12.16 -8.52 -9.99
N ASP A 163 -12.26 -9.27 -8.89
CA ASP A 163 -11.11 -9.64 -8.07
C ASP A 163 -10.16 -10.60 -8.82
N GLU A 164 -10.68 -11.40 -9.73
CA GLU A 164 -9.89 -12.31 -10.56
C GLU A 164 -8.95 -11.55 -11.48
N GLU A 165 -9.47 -10.52 -12.16
CA GLU A 165 -8.66 -9.64 -13.01
C GLU A 165 -7.56 -8.92 -12.22
N ALA A 166 -7.91 -8.42 -11.02
CA ALA A 166 -6.95 -7.75 -10.15
C ALA A 166 -5.89 -8.68 -9.57
N ARG A 167 -6.29 -9.92 -9.22
CA ARG A 167 -5.36 -10.95 -8.74
C ARG A 167 -4.33 -11.28 -9.80
N GLU A 168 -4.78 -11.51 -11.02
CA GLU A 168 -3.90 -11.83 -12.13
C GLU A 168 -2.96 -10.66 -12.46
N LEU A 169 -3.51 -9.42 -12.48
CA LEU A 169 -2.70 -8.22 -12.63
C LEU A 169 -1.57 -8.14 -11.61
N LEU A 170 -1.89 -8.31 -10.32
CA LEU A 170 -0.89 -8.23 -9.24
C LEU A 170 0.09 -9.41 -9.30
N ALA A 171 -0.36 -10.62 -9.64
CA ALA A 171 0.49 -11.79 -9.80
C ALA A 171 1.52 -11.60 -10.91
N LEU A 172 1.10 -11.13 -12.09
CA LEU A 172 1.99 -10.81 -13.21
C LEU A 172 2.94 -9.65 -12.89
N MET A 173 2.53 -8.72 -12.01
CA MET A 173 3.39 -7.65 -11.49
C MET A 173 4.37 -8.12 -10.40
N GLY A 174 4.38 -9.43 -10.09
CA GLY A 174 5.32 -10.02 -9.13
C GLY A 174 4.86 -10.03 -7.68
N ALA A 175 3.58 -9.88 -7.41
CA ALA A 175 3.03 -10.01 -6.05
C ALA A 175 3.20 -11.46 -5.54
N PRO A 176 3.86 -11.68 -4.40
CA PRO A 176 4.15 -13.00 -3.87
C PRO A 176 2.95 -13.58 -3.11
N PHE A 177 1.90 -13.99 -3.81
CA PHE A 177 0.75 -14.62 -3.19
C PHE A 177 1.10 -15.96 -2.54
N ALA A 178 0.50 -16.25 -1.38
CA ALA A 178 0.58 -17.56 -0.75
C ALA A 178 -0.07 -18.63 -1.64
N LYS A 179 0.58 -19.79 -1.73
CA LYS A 179 0.07 -20.96 -2.47
C LYS A 179 -0.99 -21.70 -1.69
#